data_71e5e200fd9c84de3b9b05388eb895d4
#
_entry.id   71e5e200fd9c84de3b9b05388eb895d4
#
_cell.length_a   1.000
_cell.length_b   1.000
_cell.length_c   1.000
_cell.angle_alpha   90.00
_cell.angle_beta   90.00
_cell.angle_gamma   90.00
#
_symmetry.space_group_name_H-M   'P 1'
#
loop_
_entity.id
_entity.type
_entity.pdbx_description
1 polymer ?
#
loop_
_entity_poly.entity_id
_entity_poly.type
_entity_poly.pdbx_seq_one_letter_code
_entity_poly.pdbx_strand_id
1 'polypeptide(L)'
;GKRELVKTYAKKNEKKYTNIIHLFYGGDLKKCVAHMEFSDDTADMSEEMLFDKHMRILKKLHSDSLIIIDNFNVLPKEDAFFKEFIKLNCKILVTSRCNISQYETIKISEMDADTELIELFYKHCPSAKSSQDVVKEIIQTVGCHTLTVCLSALSLTASGMEPEELLAELKTCGLNITSGEDVERYKDDDFTDGLMIEH
;
A
#
# COMPACT_ATOMS: atom_id res chain seq x y z
N GLY A 1 -6.58 -0.13 -0.24
CA GLY A 1 -6.24 -0.33 -1.63
C GLY A 1 -5.13 -1.38 -1.84
N LYS A 2 -4.47 -1.39 -3.00
CA LYS A 2 -3.47 -2.42 -3.39
C LYS A 2 -2.35 -2.60 -2.36
N ARG A 3 -1.77 -1.50 -1.85
CA ARG A 3 -0.72 -1.53 -0.83
C ARG A 3 -1.16 -2.25 0.44
N GLU A 4 -2.34 -1.94 0.96
CA GLU A 4 -2.87 -2.59 2.18
C GLU A 4 -3.15 -4.08 1.97
N LEU A 5 -3.61 -4.45 0.76
CA LEU A 5 -3.80 -5.85 0.42
C LEU A 5 -2.47 -6.62 0.45
N VAL A 6 -1.42 -6.04 -0.13
CA VAL A 6 -0.09 -6.66 -0.18
C VAL A 6 0.54 -6.74 1.21
N LYS A 7 0.44 -5.70 2.03
CA LYS A 7 0.86 -5.72 3.44
C LYS A 7 0.15 -6.82 4.21
N THR A 8 -1.17 -6.91 4.05
CA THR A 8 -1.98 -7.95 4.71
C THR A 8 -1.58 -9.36 4.23
N TYR A 9 -1.31 -9.52 2.93
CA TYR A 9 -0.84 -10.78 2.37
C TYR A 9 0.52 -11.17 2.96
N ALA A 10 1.48 -10.26 2.98
CA ALA A 10 2.80 -10.49 3.56
C ALA A 10 2.70 -10.91 5.04
N LYS A 11 1.95 -10.15 5.85
CA LYS A 11 1.75 -10.46 7.27
C LYS A 11 1.06 -11.82 7.50
N LYS A 12 0.03 -12.16 6.71
CA LYS A 12 -0.66 -13.45 6.85
C LYS A 12 0.18 -14.64 6.41
N ASN A 13 1.18 -14.42 5.57
CA ASN A 13 2.03 -15.46 5.02
C ASN A 13 3.49 -15.36 5.53
N GLU A 14 3.78 -14.59 6.57
CA GLU A 14 5.15 -14.40 7.09
C GLU A 14 5.84 -15.74 7.39
N LYS A 15 5.11 -16.70 7.98
CA LYS A 15 5.63 -18.05 8.28
C LYS A 15 5.87 -18.95 7.06
N LYS A 16 5.37 -18.54 5.88
CA LYS A 16 5.49 -19.29 4.63
C LYS A 16 6.75 -18.95 3.86
N TYR A 17 7.30 -17.76 4.12
CA TYR A 17 8.45 -17.22 3.43
C TYR A 17 9.63 -17.07 4.38
N THR A 18 10.81 -17.53 3.94
CA THR A 18 12.07 -17.34 4.69
C THR A 18 12.47 -15.87 4.68
N ASN A 19 12.22 -15.17 3.57
CA ASN A 19 12.47 -13.73 3.44
C ASN A 19 11.27 -13.05 2.78
N ILE A 20 10.90 -11.87 3.28
CA ILE A 20 9.95 -10.97 2.64
C ILE A 20 10.63 -9.61 2.46
N ILE A 21 10.84 -9.22 1.22
CA ILE A 21 11.50 -7.96 0.86
C ILE A 21 10.46 -7.05 0.23
N HIS A 22 10.39 -5.82 0.69
CA HIS A 22 9.50 -4.81 0.14
C HIS A 22 10.29 -3.69 -0.50
N LEU A 23 10.08 -3.47 -1.80
CA LEU A 23 10.68 -2.38 -2.56
C LEU A 23 9.59 -1.39 -2.98
N PHE A 24 9.78 -0.13 -2.68
CA PHE A 24 8.95 0.93 -3.24
C PHE A 24 9.56 1.44 -4.55
N TYR A 25 8.80 1.33 -5.64
CA TYR A 25 9.28 1.77 -6.94
C TYR A 25 9.25 3.30 -7.06
N GLY A 26 10.42 3.91 -7.16
CA GLY A 26 10.64 5.34 -7.28
C GLY A 26 10.98 5.82 -8.70
N GLY A 27 10.70 5.00 -9.74
CA GLY A 27 10.98 5.37 -11.13
C GLY A 27 12.17 4.65 -11.77
N ASP A 28 13.03 4.01 -10.98
CA ASP A 28 14.18 3.23 -11.45
C ASP A 28 14.43 2.06 -10.49
N LEU A 29 14.24 0.83 -10.99
CA LEU A 29 14.34 -0.38 -10.17
C LEU A 29 15.79 -0.66 -9.72
N LYS A 30 16.80 -0.28 -10.53
CA LYS A 30 18.21 -0.38 -10.14
C LYS A 30 18.50 0.47 -8.91
N LYS A 31 18.01 1.71 -8.91
CA LYS A 31 18.15 2.61 -7.77
C LYS A 31 17.40 2.09 -6.55
N CYS A 32 16.19 1.57 -6.74
CA CYS A 32 15.44 0.94 -5.64
C CYS A 32 16.23 -0.20 -4.98
N VAL A 33 16.92 -1.03 -5.78
CA VAL A 33 17.79 -2.09 -5.26
C VAL A 33 19.03 -1.52 -4.58
N ALA A 34 19.66 -0.51 -5.16
CA ALA A 34 20.85 0.13 -4.56
C ALA A 34 20.54 0.79 -3.20
N HIS A 35 19.33 1.33 -3.06
CA HIS A 35 18.90 2.01 -1.82
C HIS A 35 18.25 1.07 -0.79
N MET A 36 18.30 -0.25 -1.00
CA MET A 36 18.00 -1.19 0.10
C MET A 36 19.02 -1.01 1.23
N GLU A 37 18.59 -1.26 2.45
CA GLU A 37 19.46 -1.16 3.62
C GLU A 37 19.82 -2.55 4.14
N PHE A 38 21.10 -2.83 4.22
CA PHE A 38 21.64 -4.03 4.86
C PHE A 38 22.60 -3.64 5.99
N SER A 39 22.65 -4.42 7.03
CA SER A 39 23.45 -4.14 8.24
C SER A 39 24.96 -3.97 8.00
N ASP A 40 25.45 -4.48 6.88
CA ASP A 40 26.85 -4.43 6.46
C ASP A 40 27.10 -3.38 5.34
N ASP A 41 26.13 -2.50 5.08
CA ASP A 41 26.31 -1.34 4.21
C ASP A 41 27.12 -0.27 4.94
N THR A 42 28.05 0.36 4.22
CA THR A 42 28.89 1.44 4.75
C THR A 42 28.68 2.71 3.95
N ALA A 43 28.79 3.86 4.62
CA ALA A 43 28.51 5.17 4.04
C ALA A 43 29.47 5.59 2.89
N ASP A 44 30.59 4.90 2.73
CA ASP A 44 31.58 5.12 1.66
C ASP A 44 31.28 4.34 0.38
N MET A 45 30.28 3.43 0.41
CA MET A 45 29.88 2.68 -0.79
C MET A 45 29.17 3.59 -1.78
N SER A 46 29.58 3.51 -3.06
CA SER A 46 28.86 4.14 -4.14
C SER A 46 27.53 3.40 -4.44
N GLU A 47 26.59 4.11 -5.07
CA GLU A 47 25.31 3.51 -5.52
C GLU A 47 25.52 2.24 -6.37
N GLU A 48 26.53 2.25 -7.24
CA GLU A 48 26.88 1.09 -8.06
C GLU A 48 27.42 -0.10 -7.23
N MET A 49 28.26 0.19 -6.24
CA MET A 49 28.77 -0.85 -5.32
C MET A 49 27.64 -1.46 -4.48
N LEU A 50 26.73 -0.61 -3.97
CA LEU A 50 25.54 -1.06 -3.24
C LEU A 50 24.66 -1.92 -4.15
N PHE A 51 24.35 -1.46 -5.37
CA PHE A 51 23.57 -2.23 -6.32
C PHE A 51 24.18 -3.64 -6.56
N ASP A 52 25.47 -3.70 -6.85
CA ASP A 52 26.16 -4.98 -7.12
C ASP A 52 26.16 -5.90 -5.89
N LYS A 53 26.34 -5.35 -4.70
CA LYS A 53 26.29 -6.07 -3.44
C LYS A 53 24.89 -6.63 -3.21
N HIS A 54 23.87 -5.78 -3.25
CA HIS A 54 22.48 -6.16 -3.01
C HIS A 54 21.99 -7.17 -4.04
N MET A 55 22.34 -7.00 -5.33
CA MET A 55 22.01 -7.99 -6.35
C MET A 55 22.66 -9.36 -6.10
N ARG A 56 23.87 -9.41 -5.53
CA ARG A 56 24.48 -10.69 -5.12
C ARG A 56 23.69 -11.38 -4.01
N ILE A 57 23.11 -10.61 -3.08
CA ILE A 57 22.23 -11.12 -2.02
C ILE A 57 20.93 -11.62 -2.64
N LEU A 58 20.26 -10.80 -3.47
CA LEU A 58 18.98 -11.15 -4.09
C LEU A 58 19.10 -12.39 -5.01
N LYS A 59 20.22 -12.57 -5.70
CA LYS A 59 20.50 -13.78 -6.52
C LYS A 59 20.63 -15.07 -5.71
N LYS A 60 20.85 -14.99 -4.41
CA LYS A 60 20.90 -16.16 -3.50
C LYS A 60 19.54 -16.55 -2.94
N LEU A 61 18.50 -15.73 -3.19
CA LEU A 61 17.14 -16.04 -2.75
C LEU A 61 16.59 -17.25 -3.50
N HIS A 62 15.73 -18.01 -2.84
CA HIS A 62 15.07 -19.19 -3.37
C HIS A 62 13.54 -19.01 -3.44
N SER A 63 12.86 -20.04 -3.93
CA SER A 63 11.41 -20.03 -4.16
C SER A 63 10.56 -19.86 -2.89
N ASP A 64 11.16 -19.96 -1.71
CA ASP A 64 10.58 -19.67 -0.40
C ASP A 64 10.74 -18.21 0.04
N SER A 65 11.27 -17.36 -0.81
CA SER A 65 11.39 -15.92 -0.58
C SER A 65 10.40 -15.14 -1.45
N LEU A 66 9.93 -14.01 -0.94
CA LEU A 66 9.00 -13.11 -1.59
C LEU A 66 9.60 -11.71 -1.72
N ILE A 67 9.64 -11.17 -2.93
CA ILE A 67 9.93 -9.76 -3.17
C ILE A 67 8.63 -9.07 -3.59
N ILE A 68 8.32 -7.96 -2.95
CA ILE A 68 7.17 -7.11 -3.26
C ILE A 68 7.70 -5.82 -3.89
N ILE A 69 7.29 -5.54 -5.12
CA ILE A 69 7.55 -4.24 -5.78
C ILE A 69 6.26 -3.44 -5.72
N ASP A 70 6.20 -2.46 -4.82
CA ASP A 70 5.03 -1.60 -4.68
C ASP A 70 5.14 -0.36 -5.58
N ASN A 71 4.00 0.06 -6.14
CA ASN A 71 3.86 1.25 -6.98
C ASN A 71 4.58 1.21 -8.33
N PHE A 72 4.77 0.04 -8.94
CA PHE A 72 5.34 -0.11 -10.29
C PHE A 72 4.32 0.34 -11.36
N ASN A 73 4.16 1.65 -11.52
CA ASN A 73 3.16 2.28 -12.37
C ASN A 73 3.69 2.65 -13.76
N VAL A 74 4.62 1.86 -14.28
CA VAL A 74 5.18 1.95 -15.62
C VAL A 74 5.01 0.61 -16.36
N LEU A 75 5.16 0.61 -17.65
CA LEU A 75 5.20 -0.64 -18.40
C LEU A 75 6.58 -1.31 -18.23
N PRO A 76 6.66 -2.65 -18.24
CA PRO A 76 7.94 -3.38 -18.10
C PRO A 76 9.04 -3.01 -19.10
N LYS A 77 8.67 -2.43 -20.24
CA LYS A 77 9.61 -1.95 -21.25
C LYS A 77 10.22 -0.58 -20.91
N GLU A 78 9.60 0.16 -19.99
CA GLU A 78 10.04 1.50 -19.58
C GLU A 78 11.10 1.44 -18.49
N ASP A 79 11.19 0.32 -17.77
CA ASP A 79 12.30 0.01 -16.87
C ASP A 79 13.12 -1.15 -17.45
N ALA A 80 14.30 -0.81 -17.97
CA ALA A 80 15.15 -1.79 -18.68
C ALA A 80 15.61 -2.94 -17.75
N PHE A 81 15.73 -2.68 -16.45
CA PHE A 81 16.19 -3.67 -15.48
C PHE A 81 15.08 -4.61 -15.01
N PHE A 82 13.82 -4.23 -15.15
CA PHE A 82 12.68 -5.05 -14.69
C PHE A 82 12.71 -6.48 -15.27
N LYS A 83 13.02 -6.63 -16.56
CA LYS A 83 13.07 -7.95 -17.22
C LYS A 83 14.17 -8.86 -16.69
N GLU A 84 15.26 -8.29 -16.18
CA GLU A 84 16.33 -9.02 -15.53
C GLU A 84 15.94 -9.37 -14.09
N PHE A 85 15.37 -8.41 -13.37
CA PHE A 85 14.97 -8.55 -11.99
C PHE A 85 13.97 -9.69 -11.77
N ILE A 86 12.96 -9.81 -12.62
CA ILE A 86 11.93 -10.86 -12.51
C ILE A 86 12.44 -12.28 -12.81
N LYS A 87 13.70 -12.44 -13.25
CA LYS A 87 14.33 -13.75 -13.42
C LYS A 87 14.97 -14.28 -12.14
N LEU A 88 14.94 -13.53 -11.06
CA LEU A 88 15.37 -14.01 -9.74
C LEU A 88 14.60 -15.27 -9.35
N ASN A 89 15.28 -16.20 -8.66
CA ASN A 89 14.71 -17.48 -8.26
C ASN A 89 13.87 -17.36 -6.98
N CYS A 90 12.99 -16.37 -6.92
CA CYS A 90 12.08 -16.13 -5.80
C CYS A 90 10.68 -15.73 -6.33
N LYS A 91 9.71 -15.62 -5.46
CA LYS A 91 8.39 -15.11 -5.81
C LYS A 91 8.42 -13.59 -5.86
N ILE A 92 7.87 -13.02 -6.92
CA ILE A 92 7.80 -11.57 -7.09
C ILE A 92 6.32 -11.17 -7.22
N LEU A 93 5.90 -10.24 -6.38
CA LEU A 93 4.58 -9.65 -6.39
C LEU A 93 4.71 -8.17 -6.72
N VAL A 94 3.99 -7.71 -7.72
CA VAL A 94 4.07 -6.32 -8.18
C VAL A 94 2.70 -5.65 -8.00
N THR A 95 2.66 -4.47 -7.38
CA THR A 95 1.46 -3.63 -7.43
C THR A 95 1.60 -2.59 -8.51
N SER A 96 0.59 -2.47 -9.37
CA SER A 96 0.60 -1.53 -10.48
C SER A 96 -0.79 -0.95 -10.75
N ARG A 97 -0.82 0.23 -11.37
CA ARG A 97 -2.02 0.78 -12.02
C ARG A 97 -2.05 0.45 -13.50
N CYS A 98 -0.90 0.03 -14.07
CA CYS A 98 -0.80 -0.39 -15.47
C CYS A 98 -1.32 -1.82 -15.63
N ASN A 99 -1.95 -2.09 -16.77
CA ASN A 99 -2.30 -3.46 -17.14
C ASN A 99 -1.08 -4.15 -17.77
N ILE A 100 -0.52 -5.13 -17.08
CA ILE A 100 0.65 -5.89 -17.52
C ILE A 100 0.20 -7.30 -17.89
N SER A 101 -0.47 -7.43 -19.03
CA SER A 101 -1.15 -8.65 -19.47
C SER A 101 -0.23 -9.86 -19.75
N GLN A 102 1.08 -9.66 -19.84
CA GLN A 102 2.05 -10.76 -20.07
C GLN A 102 2.40 -11.55 -18.79
N TYR A 103 1.88 -11.15 -17.63
CA TYR A 103 2.08 -11.81 -16.35
C TYR A 103 0.73 -12.18 -15.73
N GLU A 104 0.74 -13.16 -14.82
CA GLU A 104 -0.45 -13.47 -14.03
C GLU A 104 -0.91 -12.22 -13.27
N THR A 105 -2.12 -11.78 -13.54
CA THR A 105 -2.64 -10.51 -13.03
C THR A 105 -3.92 -10.72 -12.26
N ILE A 106 -3.95 -10.23 -11.02
CA ILE A 106 -5.15 -10.15 -10.19
C ILE A 106 -5.67 -8.71 -10.25
N LYS A 107 -6.83 -8.52 -10.87
CA LYS A 107 -7.52 -7.22 -10.85
C LYS A 107 -8.16 -7.01 -9.49
N ILE A 108 -7.85 -5.88 -8.87
CA ILE A 108 -8.53 -5.42 -7.67
C ILE A 108 -9.69 -4.53 -8.12
N SER A 109 -10.91 -4.98 -7.89
CA SER A 109 -12.12 -4.20 -8.10
C SER A 109 -12.29 -3.13 -7.02
N GLU A 110 -13.16 -2.18 -7.28
CA GLU A 110 -13.67 -1.29 -6.26
C GLU A 110 -14.49 -2.08 -5.24
N MET A 111 -14.51 -1.62 -3.99
CA MET A 111 -15.33 -2.20 -2.94
C MET A 111 -16.80 -1.90 -3.21
N ASP A 112 -17.65 -2.87 -2.92
CA ASP A 112 -19.10 -2.69 -3.04
C ASP A 112 -19.62 -1.64 -2.04
N ALA A 113 -20.39 -0.67 -2.56
CA ALA A 113 -20.81 0.49 -1.79
C ALA A 113 -21.86 0.15 -0.72
N ASP A 114 -22.71 -0.84 -0.99
CA ASP A 114 -23.83 -1.20 -0.11
C ASP A 114 -23.46 -2.22 0.96
N THR A 115 -22.30 -2.86 0.84
CA THR A 115 -21.84 -3.88 1.78
C THR A 115 -20.44 -3.59 2.28
N GLU A 116 -19.41 -3.71 1.44
CA GLU A 116 -18.01 -3.66 1.86
C GLU A 116 -17.58 -2.28 2.38
N LEU A 117 -18.03 -1.18 1.76
CA LEU A 117 -17.72 0.17 2.23
C LEU A 117 -18.46 0.52 3.51
N ILE A 118 -19.68 0.02 3.70
CA ILE A 118 -20.42 0.18 4.95
C ILE A 118 -19.72 -0.58 6.09
N GLU A 119 -19.29 -1.82 5.85
CA GLU A 119 -18.52 -2.57 6.84
C GLU A 119 -17.20 -1.91 7.18
N LEU A 120 -16.50 -1.36 6.18
CA LEU A 120 -15.29 -0.57 6.38
C LEU A 120 -15.55 0.66 7.24
N PHE A 121 -16.65 1.39 6.98
CA PHE A 121 -17.04 2.56 7.78
C PHE A 121 -17.28 2.16 9.23
N TYR A 122 -18.07 1.12 9.49
CA TYR A 122 -18.37 0.65 10.85
C TYR A 122 -17.17 0.05 11.57
N LYS A 123 -16.19 -0.45 10.85
CA LYS A 123 -14.93 -0.90 11.45
C LYS A 123 -14.18 0.25 12.13
N HIS A 124 -14.26 1.45 11.56
CA HIS A 124 -13.58 2.64 12.06
C HIS A 124 -14.48 3.54 12.91
N CYS A 125 -15.80 3.46 12.72
CA CYS A 125 -16.80 4.18 13.52
C CYS A 125 -17.98 3.27 13.90
N PRO A 126 -17.82 2.40 14.92
CA PRO A 126 -18.87 1.45 15.32
C PRO A 126 -20.16 2.12 15.82
N SER A 127 -20.07 3.34 16.38
CA SER A 127 -21.22 4.11 16.86
C SER A 127 -22.18 4.52 15.73
N ALA A 128 -21.70 4.68 14.52
CA ALA A 128 -22.51 5.09 13.37
C ALA A 128 -23.46 3.97 12.83
N LYS A 129 -23.46 2.78 13.44
CA LYS A 129 -24.36 1.68 13.03
C LYS A 129 -25.83 2.00 13.18
N SER A 130 -26.19 2.91 14.08
CA SER A 130 -27.57 3.38 14.28
C SER A 130 -28.08 4.28 13.15
N SER A 131 -27.17 4.91 12.37
CA SER A 131 -27.47 5.88 11.31
C SER A 131 -27.12 5.33 9.92
N GLN A 132 -27.55 4.10 9.61
CA GLN A 132 -27.16 3.38 8.39
C GLN A 132 -27.44 4.15 7.10
N ASP A 133 -28.60 4.79 6.98
CA ASP A 133 -28.97 5.51 5.77
C ASP A 133 -28.09 6.77 5.58
N VAL A 134 -27.74 7.43 6.67
CA VAL A 134 -26.82 8.59 6.66
C VAL A 134 -25.41 8.15 6.27
N VAL A 135 -24.93 7.01 6.80
CA VAL A 135 -23.64 6.45 6.43
C VAL A 135 -23.58 6.10 4.95
N LYS A 136 -24.64 5.52 4.38
CA LYS A 136 -24.72 5.29 2.93
C LYS A 136 -24.60 6.58 2.13
N GLU A 137 -25.29 7.62 2.59
CA GLU A 137 -25.25 8.92 1.91
C GLU A 137 -23.87 9.58 2.03
N ILE A 138 -23.18 9.45 3.18
CA ILE A 138 -21.79 9.88 3.33
C ILE A 138 -20.90 9.15 2.32
N ILE A 139 -20.98 7.82 2.24
CA ILE A 139 -20.21 7.01 1.31
C ILE A 139 -20.39 7.46 -0.14
N GLN A 140 -21.62 7.73 -0.54
CA GLN A 140 -21.93 8.24 -1.89
C GLN A 140 -21.40 9.66 -2.11
N THR A 141 -21.56 10.54 -1.12
CA THR A 141 -21.09 11.93 -1.17
C THR A 141 -19.58 12.01 -1.36
N VAL A 142 -18.82 11.10 -0.74
CA VAL A 142 -17.35 11.01 -0.91
C VAL A 142 -16.92 10.17 -2.11
N GLY A 143 -17.85 9.84 -3.01
CA GLY A 143 -17.59 9.17 -4.28
C GLY A 143 -17.21 7.70 -4.16
N CYS A 144 -17.63 7.00 -3.11
CA CYS A 144 -17.35 5.58 -2.85
C CYS A 144 -15.83 5.26 -2.82
N HIS A 145 -14.98 6.25 -2.59
CA HIS A 145 -13.53 6.04 -2.58
C HIS A 145 -13.09 5.49 -1.23
N THR A 146 -12.55 4.29 -1.20
CA THR A 146 -12.16 3.53 0.00
C THR A 146 -11.40 4.35 1.04
N LEU A 147 -10.38 5.13 0.61
CA LEU A 147 -9.60 5.97 1.53
C LEU A 147 -10.46 7.07 2.14
N THR A 148 -11.26 7.76 1.32
CA THR A 148 -12.09 8.86 1.81
C THR A 148 -13.17 8.36 2.77
N VAL A 149 -13.77 7.20 2.48
CA VAL A 149 -14.71 6.52 3.38
C VAL A 149 -14.06 6.21 4.73
N CYS A 150 -12.85 5.67 4.70
CA CYS A 150 -12.08 5.37 5.92
C CYS A 150 -11.77 6.66 6.72
N LEU A 151 -11.32 7.72 6.05
CA LEU A 151 -11.03 9.01 6.69
C LEU A 151 -12.28 9.66 7.28
N SER A 152 -13.42 9.58 6.59
CA SER A 152 -14.70 10.08 7.12
C SER A 152 -15.13 9.37 8.39
N ALA A 153 -15.00 8.04 8.44
CA ALA A 153 -15.32 7.27 9.62
C ALA A 153 -14.37 7.57 10.79
N LEU A 154 -13.07 7.74 10.52
CA LEU A 154 -12.08 8.12 11.54
C LEU A 154 -12.31 9.54 12.06
N SER A 155 -12.66 10.48 11.17
CA SER A 155 -12.99 11.86 11.56
C SER A 155 -14.19 11.90 12.52
N LEU A 156 -15.26 11.13 12.23
CA LEU A 156 -16.39 11.00 13.16
C LEU A 156 -15.96 10.47 14.53
N THR A 157 -15.13 9.43 14.54
CA THR A 157 -14.65 8.83 15.79
C THR A 157 -13.79 9.81 16.59
N ALA A 158 -12.95 10.59 15.92
CA ALA A 158 -12.03 11.53 16.55
C ALA A 158 -12.75 12.79 17.07
N SER A 159 -13.71 13.33 16.29
CA SER A 159 -14.43 14.55 16.66
C SER A 159 -15.58 14.31 17.64
N GLY A 160 -16.11 13.09 17.71
CA GLY A 160 -17.33 12.80 18.46
C GLY A 160 -18.60 13.41 17.83
N MET A 161 -18.50 13.87 16.59
CA MET A 161 -19.60 14.45 15.81
C MET A 161 -20.62 13.37 15.43
N GLU A 162 -21.89 13.72 15.27
CA GLU A 162 -22.89 12.81 14.76
C GLU A 162 -22.79 12.65 13.23
N PRO A 163 -23.15 11.47 12.66
CA PRO A 163 -23.08 11.24 11.22
C PRO A 163 -23.84 12.27 10.36
N GLU A 164 -24.96 12.77 10.85
CA GLU A 164 -25.79 13.78 10.21
C GLU A 164 -25.07 15.13 10.08
N GLU A 165 -24.28 15.50 11.08
CA GLU A 165 -23.48 16.74 11.09
C GLU A 165 -22.36 16.63 10.05
N LEU A 166 -21.63 15.52 10.03
CA LEU A 166 -20.60 15.28 9.01
C LEU A 166 -21.17 15.32 7.60
N LEU A 167 -22.33 14.70 7.38
CA LEU A 167 -22.99 14.72 6.07
C LEU A 167 -23.33 16.13 5.64
N ALA A 168 -23.83 16.96 6.55
CA ALA A 168 -24.13 18.36 6.29
C ALA A 168 -22.87 19.16 5.91
N GLU A 169 -21.78 18.96 6.63
CA GLU A 169 -20.49 19.58 6.33
C GLU A 169 -19.95 19.14 4.97
N LEU A 170 -19.97 17.86 4.65
CA LEU A 170 -19.55 17.32 3.35
C LEU A 170 -20.33 17.91 2.18
N LYS A 171 -21.63 18.10 2.35
CA LYS A 171 -22.49 18.73 1.33
C LYS A 171 -22.24 20.22 1.15
N THR A 172 -21.85 20.91 2.22
CA THR A 172 -21.66 22.36 2.23
C THR A 172 -20.26 22.77 1.80
N CYS A 173 -19.24 22.09 2.31
CA CYS A 173 -17.83 22.46 2.15
C CYS A 173 -17.09 21.60 1.12
N GLY A 174 -17.73 20.55 0.61
CA GLY A 174 -17.06 19.53 -0.19
C GLY A 174 -16.06 18.72 0.62
N LEU A 175 -15.12 18.06 -0.08
CA LEU A 175 -14.11 17.18 0.55
C LEU A 175 -12.96 17.92 1.27
N ASN A 176 -13.10 19.20 1.57
CA ASN A 176 -12.14 19.98 2.34
C ASN A 176 -12.21 19.67 3.85
N ILE A 177 -12.30 18.40 4.21
CA ILE A 177 -12.17 17.96 5.59
C ILE A 177 -10.68 18.02 5.94
N THR A 178 -10.23 19.19 6.34
CA THR A 178 -8.92 19.40 6.91
C THR A 178 -9.01 19.41 8.43
N SER A 179 -9.11 18.26 9.05
CA SER A 179 -8.42 18.10 10.33
C SER A 179 -6.98 17.73 9.99
N GLY A 180 -6.13 18.72 9.84
CA GLY A 180 -4.76 18.58 9.32
C GLY A 180 -3.82 17.74 10.20
N GLU A 181 -4.23 17.33 11.40
CA GLU A 181 -3.40 16.55 12.31
C GLU A 181 -3.51 15.03 12.11
N ASP A 182 -4.64 14.52 11.60
CA ASP A 182 -4.82 13.07 11.46
C ASP A 182 -4.41 12.52 10.09
N VAL A 183 -4.27 13.39 9.08
CA VAL A 183 -3.80 12.98 7.74
C VAL A 183 -2.29 12.69 7.75
N GLU A 184 -1.52 13.32 8.62
CA GLU A 184 -0.09 13.06 8.78
C GLU A 184 0.16 11.67 9.39
N ARG A 185 -0.63 11.22 10.36
CA ARG A 185 -0.51 9.87 10.92
C ARG A 185 -0.68 8.75 9.89
N TYR A 186 -1.50 8.95 8.85
CA TYR A 186 -1.66 7.98 7.78
C TYR A 186 -0.54 8.03 6.71
N LYS A 187 0.24 9.12 6.70
CA LYS A 187 1.46 9.23 5.86
C LYS A 187 2.69 8.66 6.56
N ASP A 188 2.71 8.70 7.88
CA ASP A 188 3.83 8.33 8.74
C ASP A 188 3.73 6.92 9.35
N ASP A 189 2.69 6.14 9.07
CA ASP A 189 2.76 4.70 9.32
C ASP A 189 3.80 4.10 8.38
N ASP A 190 5.00 4.35 8.83
CA ASP A 190 6.29 3.93 8.37
C ASP A 190 6.28 2.49 7.85
N PHE A 191 6.29 2.39 6.52
CA PHE A 191 7.24 1.50 5.94
C PHE A 191 8.50 2.34 5.70
N THR A 192 9.34 2.40 6.70
CA THR A 192 10.75 2.65 6.44
C THR A 192 11.16 1.65 5.38
N ASP A 193 11.64 2.16 4.26
CA ASP A 193 12.20 1.36 3.19
C ASP A 193 13.13 0.32 3.81
N GLY A 194 12.89 -0.95 3.55
CA GLY A 194 13.86 -1.98 3.87
C GLY A 194 13.65 -2.82 5.13
N LEU A 195 12.43 -3.12 5.57
CA LEU A 195 12.25 -4.12 6.63
C LEU A 195 12.53 -5.54 6.09
N MET A 196 13.78 -5.96 6.18
CA MET A 196 14.13 -7.39 6.14
C MET A 196 13.76 -8.01 7.49
N ILE A 197 12.79 -8.91 7.49
CA ILE A 197 12.56 -9.82 8.62
C ILE A 197 13.46 -11.03 8.35
N GLU A 198 14.66 -11.03 8.91
CA GLU A 198 15.46 -12.25 9.06
C GLU A 198 14.90 -13.05 10.24
N HIS A 199 14.57 -14.29 9.99
CA HIS A 199 14.30 -15.32 11.01
C HIS A 199 15.44 -16.31 11.04
#